data_65858ea518174caa4d36769009de470f
#
_entry.id   65858ea518174caa4d36769009de470f
#
_cell.length_a   1.000
_cell.length_b   1.000
_cell.length_c   1.000
_cell.angle_alpha   90.00
_cell.angle_beta   90.00
_cell.angle_gamma   90.00
#
_symmetry.space_group_name_H-M   'P 1'
#
loop_
_entity.id
_entity.type
_entity.pdbx_description
1 polymer ?
#
loop_
_entity_poly.entity_id
_entity_poly.type
_entity_poly.pdbx_seq_one_letter_code
_entity_poly.pdbx_strand_id
1 'polypeptide(L)'
;TEAVKESVEDENEGTGDTKDSDSKKDTNKKSDKQDSDKKDENSEESETTEEPEEDLDKVGVLLPEEGEDINSSLERTELKSRLEEAGYEATMYFAGDDSDTQEEQIRELLQDEKLKALVISPVDPYGLTDVLEEASELSIPVIDYDNLIMDTPNVKYFVTFNMRAIGKEIAKNIVEKEELDKVREDRGARTIE
;
A
#
# COMPACT_ATOMS: atom_id res chain seq x y z
N THR A 1 -38.75 12.54 22.25
CA THR A 1 -39.17 13.77 21.59
C THR A 1 -38.44 13.85 20.25
N GLU A 2 -39.20 13.51 19.31
CA GLU A 2 -39.47 13.98 17.95
C GLU A 2 -38.30 14.04 16.94
N ALA A 3 -38.59 13.27 15.92
CA ALA A 3 -37.93 13.14 14.64
C ALA A 3 -38.09 14.44 13.80
N VAL A 4 -37.10 14.77 13.01
CA VAL A 4 -37.28 15.51 11.77
C VAL A 4 -36.59 14.76 10.65
N LYS A 5 -37.44 14.22 9.76
CA LYS A 5 -37.11 13.81 8.42
C LYS A 5 -37.18 15.06 7.53
N GLU A 6 -36.21 15.29 6.71
CA GLU A 6 -36.35 16.16 5.56
C GLU A 6 -35.74 15.50 4.34
N SER A 7 -36.64 15.15 3.43
CA SER A 7 -36.42 14.68 2.08
C SER A 7 -36.24 15.86 1.17
N VAL A 8 -35.25 15.88 0.30
CA VAL A 8 -35.20 16.74 -0.88
C VAL A 8 -34.95 15.85 -2.09
N GLU A 9 -36.00 15.70 -2.86
CA GLU A 9 -35.99 15.29 -4.26
C GLU A 9 -35.53 16.51 -5.07
N ASP A 10 -34.67 16.32 -6.04
CA ASP A 10 -34.62 17.24 -7.17
C ASP A 10 -34.26 16.49 -8.45
N GLU A 11 -35.22 16.52 -9.33
CA GLU A 11 -35.17 16.04 -10.70
C GLU A 11 -34.40 17.06 -11.57
N ASN A 12 -33.59 16.63 -12.48
CA ASN A 12 -33.34 17.39 -13.69
C ASN A 12 -33.08 16.51 -14.90
N GLU A 13 -34.08 16.42 -15.75
CA GLU A 13 -34.01 15.97 -17.13
C GLU A 13 -33.37 17.06 -18.00
N GLY A 14 -32.61 16.65 -18.99
CA GLY A 14 -32.09 17.57 -20.00
C GLY A 14 -31.45 16.87 -21.19
N THR A 15 -32.29 16.53 -22.13
CA THR A 15 -32.12 16.01 -23.48
C THR A 15 -31.29 16.90 -24.41
N GLY A 16 -30.67 16.26 -25.44
CA GLY A 16 -30.23 16.88 -26.68
C GLY A 16 -28.93 16.30 -27.24
N ASP A 17 -28.92 15.42 -28.03
CA ASP A 17 -29.19 15.04 -29.43
C ASP A 17 -28.32 15.81 -30.46
N THR A 18 -27.80 15.02 -31.36
CA THR A 18 -27.48 15.17 -32.77
C THR A 18 -26.04 15.44 -33.24
N LYS A 19 -25.62 14.42 -34.00
CA LYS A 19 -25.15 14.32 -35.40
C LYS A 19 -23.69 14.59 -35.71
N ASP A 20 -23.05 13.54 -36.16
CA ASP A 20 -22.83 13.08 -37.57
C ASP A 20 -21.88 13.92 -38.41
N SER A 21 -20.84 13.27 -38.88
CA SER A 21 -20.32 13.20 -40.27
C SER A 21 -18.88 12.69 -40.25
N ASP A 22 -18.55 11.50 -40.69
CA ASP A 22 -18.41 10.93 -42.02
C ASP A 22 -17.37 11.64 -42.92
N SER A 23 -16.37 10.89 -43.32
CA SER A 23 -15.71 10.78 -44.62
C SER A 23 -14.28 10.29 -44.47
N LYS A 24 -14.03 9.04 -44.81
CA LYS A 24 -13.59 8.46 -46.07
C LYS A 24 -12.21 8.88 -46.54
N LYS A 25 -11.36 7.81 -46.63
CA LYS A 25 -10.78 7.24 -47.86
C LYS A 25 -9.60 8.03 -48.45
N ASP A 26 -8.52 7.48 -48.82
CA ASP A 26 -8.12 6.35 -49.62
C ASP A 26 -6.57 6.27 -49.74
N THR A 27 -6.12 5.07 -49.82
CA THR A 27 -5.28 4.41 -50.86
C THR A 27 -3.79 4.79 -50.99
N ASN A 28 -2.95 3.80 -50.70
CA ASN A 28 -2.34 2.86 -51.67
C ASN A 28 -1.01 3.30 -52.33
N LYS A 29 0.00 2.46 -52.22
CA LYS A 29 0.85 1.87 -53.25
C LYS A 29 2.32 1.82 -52.86
N LYS A 30 2.85 0.65 -52.50
CA LYS A 30 3.54 -0.38 -53.31
C LYS A 30 4.70 0.13 -54.17
N SER A 31 5.90 -0.35 -53.89
CA SER A 31 6.89 -1.03 -54.74
C SER A 31 8.25 -1.03 -54.01
N ASP A 32 8.79 -2.13 -53.77
CA ASP A 32 9.55 -3.09 -54.59
C ASP A 32 11.07 -2.89 -54.46
N LYS A 33 11.70 -4.00 -54.00
CA LYS A 33 12.97 -4.63 -54.38
C LYS A 33 14.25 -3.83 -54.22
N GLN A 34 15.32 -4.32 -53.68
CA GLN A 34 16.07 -5.57 -53.86
C GLN A 34 17.34 -5.46 -53.02
N ASP A 35 17.65 -6.46 -52.25
CA ASP A 35 18.77 -7.39 -52.39
C ASP A 35 20.18 -6.85 -52.14
N SER A 36 20.81 -7.32 -51.09
CA SER A 36 22.06 -8.10 -51.17
C SER A 36 22.65 -8.40 -49.79
N ASP A 37 22.85 -9.64 -49.55
CA ASP A 37 23.76 -10.36 -48.70
C ASP A 37 24.86 -9.56 -47.95
N LYS A 38 24.96 -9.77 -46.62
CA LYS A 38 26.15 -10.36 -46.03
C LYS A 38 25.91 -10.79 -44.57
N LYS A 39 26.06 -12.05 -44.41
CA LYS A 39 26.38 -12.87 -43.28
C LYS A 39 27.47 -12.22 -42.40
N ASP A 40 27.16 -12.05 -41.10
CA ASP A 40 28.11 -12.25 -40.04
C ASP A 40 27.33 -12.71 -38.79
N GLU A 41 27.57 -13.95 -38.49
CA GLU A 41 27.20 -14.63 -37.26
C GLU A 41 28.07 -14.02 -36.14
N ASN A 42 27.44 -13.39 -35.15
CA ASN A 42 27.97 -13.33 -33.81
C ASN A 42 26.83 -13.57 -32.84
N SER A 43 26.63 -14.84 -32.53
CA SER A 43 25.84 -15.27 -31.40
C SER A 43 26.64 -14.99 -30.14
N GLU A 44 26.45 -13.82 -29.54
CA GLU A 44 26.74 -13.61 -28.14
C GLU A 44 25.64 -14.33 -27.35
N GLU A 45 25.97 -15.53 -26.99
CA GLU A 45 25.33 -16.30 -25.93
C GLU A 45 25.52 -15.49 -24.65
N SER A 46 24.48 -14.72 -24.25
CA SER A 46 24.45 -14.14 -22.93
C SER A 46 24.24 -15.29 -21.96
N GLU A 47 25.34 -15.80 -21.41
CA GLU A 47 25.30 -16.57 -20.18
C GLU A 47 24.64 -15.69 -19.13
N THR A 48 23.36 -15.94 -18.91
CA THR A 48 22.67 -15.54 -17.70
C THR A 48 23.35 -16.35 -16.59
N THR A 49 24.29 -15.73 -15.94
CA THR A 49 24.84 -16.24 -14.69
C THR A 49 23.67 -16.18 -13.70
N GLU A 50 22.95 -17.28 -13.55
CA GLU A 50 22.07 -17.48 -12.41
C GLU A 50 23.01 -17.48 -11.19
N GLU A 51 23.07 -16.34 -10.49
CA GLU A 51 23.62 -16.32 -9.14
C GLU A 51 22.82 -17.36 -8.33
N PRO A 52 23.47 -18.20 -7.52
CA PRO A 52 22.74 -19.15 -6.70
C PRO A 52 21.76 -18.36 -5.85
N GLU A 53 20.47 -18.66 -5.99
CA GLU A 53 19.45 -18.12 -5.10
C GLU A 53 19.89 -18.43 -3.68
N GLU A 54 20.27 -17.40 -2.93
CA GLU A 54 20.61 -17.55 -1.52
C GLU A 54 19.38 -18.09 -0.82
N ASP A 55 19.54 -19.20 -0.12
CA ASP A 55 18.47 -19.89 0.61
C ASP A 55 18.14 -19.12 1.90
N LEU A 56 17.58 -17.89 1.75
CA LEU A 56 17.32 -16.95 2.84
C LEU A 56 16.05 -17.32 3.62
N ASP A 57 16.09 -17.07 4.92
CA ASP A 57 14.90 -17.04 5.75
C ASP A 57 14.01 -15.87 5.36
N LYS A 58 12.68 -16.03 5.44
CA LYS A 58 11.70 -15.08 4.95
C LYS A 58 10.97 -14.32 6.05
N VAL A 59 10.64 -13.07 5.77
CA VAL A 59 9.70 -12.26 6.55
C VAL A 59 8.55 -11.86 5.65
N GLY A 60 7.35 -12.29 6.01
CA GLY A 60 6.13 -11.89 5.31
C GLY A 60 5.68 -10.49 5.78
N VAL A 61 5.44 -9.60 4.85
CA VAL A 61 4.94 -8.23 5.11
C VAL A 61 3.60 -8.08 4.41
N LEU A 62 2.54 -7.85 5.19
CA LEU A 62 1.18 -7.75 4.69
C LEU A 62 0.64 -6.34 4.97
N LEU A 63 0.30 -5.63 3.91
CA LEU A 63 -0.21 -4.27 3.95
C LEU A 63 -1.61 -4.21 3.33
N PRO A 64 -2.48 -3.27 3.77
CA PRO A 64 -3.82 -3.13 3.23
C PRO A 64 -3.82 -2.89 1.72
N GLU A 65 -2.99 -1.95 1.27
CA GLU A 65 -2.88 -1.57 -0.13
C GLU A 65 -1.43 -1.24 -0.52
N GLU A 66 -1.14 -1.24 -1.80
CA GLU A 66 0.19 -0.88 -2.28
C GLU A 66 0.52 0.60 -2.04
N GLY A 67 -0.50 1.46 -2.04
CA GLY A 67 -0.36 2.91 -1.90
C GLY A 67 0.40 3.54 -3.08
N GLU A 68 -0.18 4.55 -3.69
CA GLU A 68 0.41 5.24 -4.84
C GLU A 68 1.23 6.48 -4.43
N ASP A 69 1.11 6.93 -3.19
CA ASP A 69 1.81 8.11 -2.73
C ASP A 69 3.29 7.83 -2.40
N ILE A 70 4.07 8.93 -2.37
CA ILE A 70 5.52 8.83 -2.16
C ILE A 70 5.89 8.29 -0.77
N ASN A 71 5.05 8.53 0.24
CA ASN A 71 5.35 8.07 1.60
C ASN A 71 5.20 6.56 1.71
N SER A 72 4.11 6.01 1.18
CA SER A 72 3.88 4.56 1.09
C SER A 72 4.99 3.86 0.31
N SER A 73 5.43 4.46 -0.79
CA SER A 73 6.54 3.92 -1.59
C SER A 73 7.87 3.93 -0.82
N LEU A 74 8.20 5.01 -0.12
CA LEU A 74 9.42 5.11 0.68
C LEU A 74 9.42 4.13 1.85
N GLU A 75 8.29 3.99 2.52
CA GLU A 75 8.10 3.08 3.65
C GLU A 75 8.34 1.63 3.23
N ARG A 76 7.72 1.17 2.15
CA ARG A 76 7.92 -0.17 1.61
C ARG A 76 9.36 -0.42 1.21
N THR A 77 9.97 0.55 0.51
CA THR A 77 11.35 0.44 0.06
C THR A 77 12.31 0.34 1.23
N GLU A 78 12.13 1.17 2.26
CA GLU A 78 12.99 1.16 3.45
C GLU A 78 12.79 -0.12 4.25
N LEU A 79 11.55 -0.56 4.47
CA LEU A 79 11.26 -1.81 5.19
C LEU A 79 11.89 -3.02 4.49
N LYS A 80 11.71 -3.12 3.17
CA LYS A 80 12.31 -4.19 2.37
C LYS A 80 13.84 -4.15 2.46
N SER A 81 14.45 -3.00 2.20
CA SER A 81 15.90 -2.83 2.24
C SER A 81 16.50 -3.21 3.60
N ARG A 82 15.84 -2.85 4.70
CA ARG A 82 16.31 -3.17 6.05
C ARG A 82 16.22 -4.65 6.38
N LEU A 83 15.18 -5.33 5.91
CA LEU A 83 15.06 -6.78 6.06
C LEU A 83 16.13 -7.51 5.26
N GLU A 84 16.36 -7.09 4.01
CA GLU A 84 17.42 -7.66 3.15
C GLU A 84 18.83 -7.39 3.72
N GLU A 85 19.11 -6.19 4.21
CA GLU A 85 20.38 -5.89 4.92
C GLU A 85 20.58 -6.76 6.17
N ALA A 86 19.50 -7.18 6.80
CA ALA A 86 19.54 -8.09 7.95
C ALA A 86 19.65 -9.57 7.57
N GLY A 87 19.68 -9.91 6.27
CA GLY A 87 19.82 -11.25 5.74
C GLY A 87 18.51 -12.04 5.63
N TYR A 88 17.36 -11.33 5.50
CA TYR A 88 16.06 -11.92 5.25
C TYR A 88 15.54 -11.58 3.86
N GLU A 89 14.80 -12.49 3.26
CA GLU A 89 13.98 -12.20 2.10
C GLU A 89 12.66 -11.55 2.57
N ALA A 90 12.38 -10.33 2.09
CA ALA A 90 11.13 -9.63 2.39
C ALA A 90 10.07 -9.94 1.33
N THR A 91 9.08 -10.76 1.68
CA THR A 91 7.95 -11.09 0.80
C THR A 91 6.78 -10.16 1.13
N MET A 92 6.41 -9.29 0.19
CA MET A 92 5.36 -8.29 0.40
C MET A 92 4.06 -8.67 -0.28
N TYR A 93 2.96 -8.56 0.46
CA TYR A 93 1.60 -8.77 -0.01
C TYR A 93 0.75 -7.53 0.22
N PHE A 94 -0.19 -7.30 -0.69
CA PHE A 94 -1.15 -6.21 -0.63
C PHE A 94 -2.55 -6.78 -0.78
N ALA A 95 -3.40 -6.53 0.21
CA ALA A 95 -4.72 -7.13 0.27
C ALA A 95 -5.78 -6.40 -0.57
N GLY A 96 -5.49 -5.19 -1.07
CA GLY A 96 -6.46 -4.38 -1.82
C GLY A 96 -7.63 -3.94 -0.95
N ASP A 97 -7.38 -3.65 0.34
CA ASP A 97 -8.39 -3.32 1.34
C ASP A 97 -9.45 -4.44 1.58
N ASP A 98 -9.12 -5.67 1.23
CA ASP A 98 -9.99 -6.84 1.42
C ASP A 98 -9.43 -7.74 2.53
N SER A 99 -10.22 -7.91 3.60
CA SER A 99 -9.80 -8.67 4.79
C SER A 99 -9.70 -10.17 4.52
N ASP A 100 -10.57 -10.72 3.68
CA ASP A 100 -10.55 -12.14 3.34
C ASP A 100 -9.30 -12.46 2.51
N THR A 101 -8.96 -11.57 1.58
CA THR A 101 -7.72 -11.65 0.80
C THR A 101 -6.48 -11.59 1.72
N GLN A 102 -6.47 -10.71 2.72
CA GLN A 102 -5.35 -10.63 3.67
C GLN A 102 -5.19 -11.92 4.48
N GLU A 103 -6.30 -12.49 4.93
CA GLU A 103 -6.30 -13.75 5.68
C GLU A 103 -5.77 -14.92 4.83
N GLU A 104 -6.18 -15.00 3.55
CA GLU A 104 -5.67 -16.00 2.60
C GLU A 104 -4.16 -15.84 2.36
N GLN A 105 -3.67 -14.62 2.21
CA GLN A 105 -2.24 -14.33 2.04
C GLN A 105 -1.42 -14.74 3.27
N ILE A 106 -1.94 -14.53 4.48
CA ILE A 106 -1.30 -15.00 5.71
C ILE A 106 -1.20 -16.52 5.70
N ARG A 107 -2.29 -17.24 5.38
CA ARG A 107 -2.30 -18.71 5.31
C ARG A 107 -1.34 -19.25 4.26
N GLU A 108 -1.20 -18.57 3.13
CA GLU A 108 -0.21 -18.92 2.10
C GLU A 108 1.22 -18.83 2.65
N LEU A 109 1.55 -17.73 3.32
CA LEU A 109 2.86 -17.52 3.93
C LEU A 109 3.15 -18.56 5.03
N LEU A 110 2.17 -18.95 5.84
CA LEU A 110 2.34 -19.95 6.89
C LEU A 110 2.67 -21.35 6.37
N GLN A 111 2.52 -21.61 5.08
CA GLN A 111 2.93 -22.86 4.44
C GLN A 111 4.42 -22.87 4.04
N ASP A 112 5.10 -21.73 4.08
CA ASP A 112 6.51 -21.63 3.74
C ASP A 112 7.38 -21.97 4.96
N GLU A 113 8.15 -23.05 4.87
CA GLU A 113 9.04 -23.50 5.95
C GLU A 113 10.15 -22.49 6.30
N LYS A 114 10.44 -21.55 5.39
CA LYS A 114 11.44 -20.50 5.61
C LYS A 114 10.87 -19.29 6.33
N LEU A 115 9.57 -19.20 6.50
CA LEU A 115 8.94 -18.07 7.18
C LEU A 115 9.40 -17.98 8.64
N LYS A 116 9.90 -16.81 9.04
CA LYS A 116 10.40 -16.56 10.40
C LYS A 116 9.58 -15.55 11.17
N ALA A 117 8.86 -14.66 10.49
CA ALA A 117 8.01 -13.66 11.11
C ALA A 117 6.97 -13.13 10.12
N LEU A 118 5.89 -12.58 10.67
CA LEU A 118 4.91 -11.79 9.94
C LEU A 118 4.89 -10.36 10.46
N VAL A 119 4.89 -9.39 9.55
CA VAL A 119 4.62 -7.98 9.81
C VAL A 119 3.29 -7.66 9.15
N ILE A 120 2.30 -7.28 9.93
CA ILE A 120 0.92 -7.13 9.45
C ILE A 120 0.41 -5.75 9.81
N SER A 121 -0.02 -4.99 8.81
CA SER A 121 -0.92 -3.85 8.99
C SER A 121 -2.33 -4.35 8.64
N PRO A 122 -3.24 -4.49 9.62
CA PRO A 122 -4.51 -5.16 9.37
C PRO A 122 -5.47 -4.32 8.55
N VAL A 123 -6.16 -4.94 7.59
CA VAL A 123 -7.33 -4.37 6.91
C VAL A 123 -8.50 -4.28 7.89
N ASP A 124 -8.82 -5.40 8.55
CA ASP A 124 -9.79 -5.44 9.64
C ASP A 124 -9.05 -5.78 10.95
N PRO A 125 -9.06 -4.86 11.94
CA PRO A 125 -8.45 -5.12 13.23
C PRO A 125 -9.01 -6.32 14.00
N TYR A 126 -10.20 -6.78 13.69
CA TYR A 126 -10.91 -7.87 14.38
C TYR A 126 -10.94 -9.19 13.61
N GLY A 127 -10.62 -9.17 12.32
CA GLY A 127 -10.79 -10.30 11.42
C GLY A 127 -9.71 -11.39 11.48
N LEU A 128 -8.59 -11.15 12.17
CA LEU A 128 -7.40 -12.00 12.05
C LEU A 128 -7.21 -13.03 13.17
N THR A 129 -8.15 -13.15 14.12
CA THR A 129 -7.99 -13.97 15.33
C THR A 129 -7.60 -15.42 15.00
N ASP A 130 -8.34 -16.07 14.10
CA ASP A 130 -8.16 -17.49 13.77
C ASP A 130 -6.82 -17.75 13.07
N VAL A 131 -6.47 -16.94 12.07
CA VAL A 131 -5.21 -17.13 11.32
C VAL A 131 -3.98 -16.79 12.16
N LEU A 132 -4.11 -15.90 13.13
CA LEU A 132 -3.02 -15.61 14.09
C LEU A 132 -2.87 -16.71 15.16
N GLU A 133 -3.92 -17.47 15.45
CA GLU A 133 -3.81 -18.69 16.25
C GLU A 133 -3.00 -19.76 15.47
N GLU A 134 -3.28 -19.94 14.17
CA GLU A 134 -2.48 -20.80 13.29
C GLU A 134 -0.99 -20.40 13.26
N ALA A 135 -0.68 -19.10 13.14
CA ALA A 135 0.68 -18.59 13.19
C ALA A 135 1.37 -18.89 14.53
N SER A 136 0.63 -18.77 15.64
CA SER A 136 1.13 -19.07 17.00
C SER A 136 1.42 -20.55 17.17
N GLU A 137 0.58 -21.44 16.65
CA GLU A 137 0.80 -22.90 16.68
C GLU A 137 2.08 -23.29 15.95
N LEU A 138 2.40 -22.61 14.84
CA LEU A 138 3.63 -22.77 14.08
C LEU A 138 4.83 -22.04 14.70
N SER A 139 4.62 -21.32 15.82
CA SER A 139 5.65 -20.51 16.50
C SER A 139 6.18 -19.35 15.63
N ILE A 140 5.39 -18.85 14.68
CA ILE A 140 5.72 -17.71 13.86
C ILE A 140 5.31 -16.43 14.62
N PRO A 141 6.26 -15.55 15.00
CA PRO A 141 5.96 -14.31 15.70
C PRO A 141 5.28 -13.31 14.75
N VAL A 142 4.26 -12.65 15.30
CA VAL A 142 3.52 -11.58 14.60
C VAL A 142 3.91 -10.22 15.16
N ILE A 143 4.30 -9.33 14.27
CA ILE A 143 4.54 -7.91 14.51
C ILE A 143 3.37 -7.14 13.92
N ASP A 144 2.58 -6.55 14.75
CA ASP A 144 1.49 -5.67 14.37
C ASP A 144 2.04 -4.28 14.03
N TYR A 145 1.67 -3.75 12.89
CA TYR A 145 2.22 -2.53 12.33
C TYR A 145 1.12 -1.50 12.03
N ASP A 146 1.32 -0.28 12.50
CA ASP A 146 0.48 0.89 12.34
C ASP A 146 -0.88 0.79 13.05
N ASN A 147 -1.79 -0.09 12.64
CA ASN A 147 -3.12 -0.27 13.21
C ASN A 147 -3.15 -1.47 14.16
N LEU A 148 -3.73 -1.30 15.35
CA LEU A 148 -3.72 -2.34 16.38
C LEU A 148 -4.67 -3.49 16.05
N ILE A 149 -4.12 -4.70 15.94
CA ILE A 149 -4.91 -5.94 15.84
C ILE A 149 -5.56 -6.23 17.20
N MET A 150 -6.86 -6.46 17.19
CA MET A 150 -7.69 -6.61 18.38
C MET A 150 -8.08 -8.06 18.62
N ASP A 151 -8.56 -8.34 19.83
CA ASP A 151 -9.20 -9.61 20.25
C ASP A 151 -8.33 -10.87 20.09
N THR A 152 -7.00 -10.71 20.06
CA THR A 152 -6.05 -11.83 20.00
C THR A 152 -4.88 -11.63 20.93
N PRO A 153 -4.39 -12.68 21.62
CA PRO A 153 -3.15 -12.64 22.41
C PRO A 153 -1.91 -12.93 21.54
N ASN A 154 -2.07 -13.23 20.25
CA ASN A 154 -1.02 -13.81 19.39
C ASN A 154 -0.16 -12.76 18.67
N VAL A 155 -0.33 -11.49 19.01
CA VAL A 155 0.57 -10.40 18.59
C VAL A 155 1.73 -10.30 19.58
N LYS A 156 2.97 -10.40 19.07
CA LYS A 156 4.15 -10.35 19.93
C LYS A 156 4.71 -8.94 20.12
N TYR A 157 4.62 -8.12 19.08
CA TYR A 157 5.07 -6.72 19.09
C TYR A 157 4.07 -5.86 18.36
N PHE A 158 3.91 -4.62 18.85
CA PHE A 158 3.13 -3.59 18.18
C PHE A 158 4.03 -2.39 17.88
N VAL A 159 4.08 -1.96 16.63
CA VAL A 159 4.87 -0.84 16.13
C VAL A 159 3.95 0.19 15.50
N THR A 160 3.91 1.38 16.07
CA THR A 160 3.07 2.47 15.57
C THR A 160 3.70 3.83 15.82
N PHE A 161 3.11 4.87 15.25
CA PHE A 161 3.52 6.25 15.44
C PHE A 161 2.88 6.87 16.70
N ASN A 162 3.62 7.72 17.38
CA ASN A 162 3.05 8.53 18.46
C ASN A 162 2.25 9.71 17.87
N MET A 163 1.03 9.44 17.39
CA MET A 163 0.16 10.43 16.76
C MET A 163 -0.12 11.65 17.65
N ARG A 164 -0.17 11.45 18.98
CA ARG A 164 -0.32 12.57 19.94
C ARG A 164 0.90 13.49 19.91
N ALA A 165 2.09 12.94 19.89
CA ALA A 165 3.34 13.72 19.82
C ALA A 165 3.44 14.46 18.47
N ILE A 166 3.10 13.79 17.38
CA ILE A 166 3.06 14.38 16.05
C ILE A 166 2.07 15.56 15.99
N GLY A 167 0.83 15.35 16.44
CA GLY A 167 -0.19 16.41 16.48
C GLY A 167 0.23 17.60 17.35
N LYS A 168 0.87 17.35 18.50
CA LYS A 168 1.41 18.39 19.36
C LYS A 168 2.50 19.20 18.66
N GLU A 169 3.42 18.55 17.96
CA GLU A 169 4.51 19.23 17.27
C GLU A 169 4.00 20.05 16.08
N ILE A 170 3.01 19.53 15.34
CA ILE A 170 2.33 20.28 14.27
C ILE A 170 1.70 21.55 14.84
N ALA A 171 0.90 21.42 15.90
CA ALA A 171 0.24 22.55 16.53
C ALA A 171 1.23 23.61 17.02
N LYS A 172 2.31 23.18 17.68
CA LYS A 172 3.40 24.06 18.14
C LYS A 172 4.02 24.83 16.98
N ASN A 173 4.38 24.15 15.90
CA ASN A 173 4.98 24.78 14.72
C ASN A 173 4.04 25.82 14.08
N ILE A 174 2.74 25.54 14.02
CA ILE A 174 1.75 26.49 13.49
C ILE A 174 1.69 27.73 14.39
N VAL A 175 1.56 27.55 15.70
CA VAL A 175 1.48 28.68 16.66
C VAL A 175 2.74 29.56 16.59
N GLU A 176 3.92 28.95 16.57
CA GLU A 176 5.19 29.66 16.54
C GLU A 176 5.45 30.38 15.21
N LYS A 177 5.20 29.72 14.07
CA LYS A 177 5.48 30.29 12.75
C LYS A 177 4.49 31.35 12.31
N GLU A 178 3.21 31.14 12.61
CA GLU A 178 2.16 32.06 12.23
C GLU A 178 1.92 33.17 13.28
N GLU A 179 2.70 33.21 14.34
CA GLU A 179 2.55 34.17 15.43
C GLU A 179 1.09 34.26 15.95
N LEU A 180 0.39 33.13 15.98
CA LEU A 180 -1.04 33.09 16.29
C LEU A 180 -1.40 33.67 17.66
N ASP A 181 -0.49 33.67 18.59
CA ASP A 181 -0.69 34.27 19.90
C ASP A 181 -0.84 35.79 19.79
N LYS A 182 -0.04 36.45 18.95
CA LYS A 182 -0.20 37.89 18.64
C LYS A 182 -1.52 38.18 17.94
N VAL A 183 -1.88 37.34 16.95
CA VAL A 183 -3.18 37.49 16.24
C VAL A 183 -4.36 37.35 17.19
N ARG A 184 -4.25 36.47 18.19
CA ARG A 184 -5.28 36.28 19.23
C ARG A 184 -5.42 37.49 20.13
N GLU A 185 -4.31 38.06 20.59
CA GLU A 185 -4.30 39.28 21.43
C GLU A 185 -4.90 40.45 20.64
N ASP A 186 -4.48 40.65 19.38
CA ASP A 186 -4.99 41.74 18.53
C ASP A 186 -6.49 41.63 18.24
N ARG A 187 -7.04 40.45 18.15
CA ARG A 187 -8.45 40.18 17.90
C ARG A 187 -9.31 40.05 19.15
N GLY A 188 -8.74 40.11 20.31
CA GLY A 188 -9.45 39.93 21.59
C GLY A 188 -10.07 38.54 21.73
N ALA A 189 -9.48 37.52 21.10
CA ALA A 189 -9.98 36.15 21.15
C ALA A 189 -9.90 35.59 22.58
N ARG A 190 -11.00 35.04 23.07
CA ARG A 190 -11.05 34.37 24.36
C ARG A 190 -10.36 33.02 24.30
N THR A 191 -9.58 32.69 25.32
CA THR A 191 -9.05 31.35 25.55
C THR A 191 -10.22 30.39 25.80
N ILE A 192 -10.29 29.30 25.06
CA ILE A 192 -11.15 28.16 25.40
C ILE A 192 -10.27 27.28 26.30
N GLU A 193 -10.62 27.17 27.56
CA GLU A 193 -9.98 26.25 28.52
C GLU A 193 -10.42 24.81 28.22
#